data_70e564987b8b6b79143d89b98191ce42
#
_entry.id   70e564987b8b6b79143d89b98191ce42
#
_cell.length_a   1.000
_cell.length_b   1.000
_cell.length_c   1.000
_cell.angle_alpha   90.00
_cell.angle_beta   90.00
_cell.angle_gamma   90.00
#
_symmetry.space_group_name_H-M   'P 1'
#
loop_
_entity.id
_entity.type
_entity.pdbx_description
1 polymer ?
#
loop_
_entity_poly.entity_id
_entity_poly.type
_entity_poly.pdbx_seq_one_letter_code
_entity_poly.pdbx_strand_id
1 'polypeptide(L)'
;MTALEMQLTELLEAPVTATGYELVGLEFIRAGEHSTLRVFIDHENGITVEDCAEVSRQVSAVMDVEDPITVAYNLEVSSPGLERPLFKAAHYQQFIGHEVSLVLKMAMGNRRKWKGDIVAVEGELVTLNVDGNEETLDRKSVV
;
A
#
# COMPACT_ATOMS: atom_id res chain seq x y z
N MET A 1 -5.25 -4.32 -5.88
CA MET A 1 -5.29 -5.10 -4.62
C MET A 1 -6.15 -6.32 -4.82
N THR A 2 -5.68 -7.50 -4.42
CA THR A 2 -6.46 -8.75 -4.53
C THR A 2 -7.56 -8.82 -3.46
N ALA A 3 -8.51 -9.74 -3.62
CA ALA A 3 -9.55 -9.95 -2.61
C ALA A 3 -8.97 -10.38 -1.26
N LEU A 4 -7.93 -11.22 -1.26
CA LEU A 4 -7.23 -11.62 -0.03
C LEU A 4 -6.56 -10.42 0.64
N GLU A 5 -5.88 -9.58 -0.13
CA GLU A 5 -5.24 -8.37 0.41
C GLU A 5 -6.26 -7.40 0.99
N MET A 6 -7.43 -7.26 0.38
CA MET A 6 -8.53 -6.45 0.93
C MET A 6 -9.06 -7.02 2.24
N GLN A 7 -9.25 -8.33 2.32
CA GLN A 7 -9.68 -9.02 3.52
C GLN A 7 -8.65 -8.84 4.65
N LEU A 8 -7.37 -8.99 4.35
CA LEU A 8 -6.29 -8.82 5.31
C LEU A 8 -6.19 -7.37 5.79
N THR A 9 -6.41 -6.41 4.92
CA THR A 9 -6.42 -4.99 5.28
C THR A 9 -7.52 -4.70 6.30
N GLU A 10 -8.72 -5.19 6.07
CA GLU A 10 -9.84 -5.03 7.01
C GLU A 10 -9.56 -5.71 8.35
N LEU A 11 -8.94 -6.89 8.32
CA LEU A 11 -8.62 -7.66 9.52
C LEU A 11 -7.54 -6.99 10.37
N LEU A 12 -6.52 -6.41 9.74
CA LEU A 12 -5.33 -5.92 10.42
C LEU A 12 -5.36 -4.42 10.76
N GLU A 13 -6.26 -3.66 10.18
CA GLU A 13 -6.30 -2.21 10.37
C GLU A 13 -6.51 -1.83 11.85
N ALA A 14 -7.48 -2.42 12.52
CA ALA A 14 -7.76 -2.13 13.92
C ALA A 14 -6.61 -2.54 14.86
N PRO A 15 -6.03 -3.75 14.75
CA PRO A 15 -4.88 -4.14 15.57
C PRO A 15 -3.65 -3.24 15.37
N VAL A 16 -3.35 -2.85 14.13
CA VAL A 16 -2.22 -1.97 13.83
C VAL A 16 -2.47 -0.57 14.39
N THR A 17 -3.67 -0.03 14.19
CA THR A 17 -4.05 1.29 14.71
C THR A 17 -4.01 1.32 16.22
N ALA A 18 -4.41 0.22 16.89
CA ALA A 18 -4.37 0.11 18.34
C ALA A 18 -2.96 0.21 18.94
N THR A 19 -1.92 -0.12 18.15
CA THR A 19 -0.53 0.05 18.57
C THR A 19 -0.03 1.48 18.44
N GLY A 20 -0.80 2.37 17.80
CA GLY A 20 -0.45 3.78 17.58
C GLY A 20 0.14 4.07 16.21
N TYR A 21 0.15 3.12 15.29
CA TYR A 21 0.73 3.26 13.95
C TYR A 21 -0.36 3.26 12.89
N GLU A 22 -0.07 3.90 11.75
CA GLU A 22 -0.92 3.85 10.57
C GLU A 22 -0.64 2.59 9.77
N LEU A 23 -1.67 1.85 9.39
CA LEU A 23 -1.56 0.80 8.39
C LEU A 23 -1.62 1.48 7.01
N VAL A 24 -0.47 1.61 6.36
CA VAL A 24 -0.37 2.22 5.04
C VAL A 24 -0.99 1.30 3.98
N GLY A 25 -0.70 0.01 4.08
CA GLY A 25 -1.20 -1.00 3.17
C GLY A 25 -0.46 -2.31 3.37
N LEU A 26 -0.77 -3.30 2.54
CA LEU A 26 -0.09 -4.58 2.59
C LEU A 26 -0.06 -5.23 1.21
N GLU A 27 0.87 -6.17 1.04
CA GLU A 27 1.02 -6.98 -0.16
C GLU A 27 1.19 -8.44 0.25
N PHE A 28 0.53 -9.34 -0.46
CA PHE A 28 0.77 -10.77 -0.29
C PHE A 28 1.42 -11.31 -1.56
N ILE A 29 2.68 -11.69 -1.45
CA ILE A 29 3.50 -12.18 -2.57
C ILE A 29 3.53 -13.70 -2.51
N ARG A 30 2.89 -14.36 -3.47
CA ARG A 30 2.87 -15.81 -3.55
C ARG A 30 4.13 -16.32 -4.25
N ALA A 31 4.87 -17.17 -3.58
CA ALA A 31 6.09 -17.77 -4.09
C ALA A 31 6.28 -19.18 -3.51
N GLY A 32 5.23 -20.00 -3.56
CA GLY A 32 5.22 -21.34 -3.00
C GLY A 32 5.54 -21.33 -1.50
N GLU A 33 6.63 -22.02 -1.11
CA GLU A 33 7.06 -22.09 0.29
C GLU A 33 7.65 -20.77 0.80
N HIS A 34 7.95 -19.83 -0.09
CA HIS A 34 8.55 -18.54 0.23
C HIS A 34 7.57 -17.38 0.08
N SER A 35 6.27 -17.65 0.23
CA SER A 35 5.25 -16.60 0.22
C SER A 35 5.48 -15.61 1.34
N THR A 36 5.21 -14.33 1.08
CA THR A 36 5.47 -13.25 2.04
C THR A 36 4.24 -12.37 2.18
N LEU A 37 3.81 -12.13 3.42
CA LEU A 37 2.88 -11.06 3.75
C LEU A 37 3.71 -9.85 4.20
N ARG A 38 3.68 -8.80 3.41
CA ARG A 38 4.41 -7.57 3.70
C ARG A 38 3.41 -6.50 4.15
N VAL A 39 3.60 -5.99 5.36
CA VAL A 39 2.75 -4.98 5.97
C VAL A 39 3.53 -3.68 6.08
N PHE A 40 2.96 -2.60 5.55
CA PHE A 40 3.58 -1.27 5.57
C PHE A 40 2.91 -0.42 6.63
N ILE A 41 3.70 0.11 7.57
CA ILE A 41 3.24 0.97 8.65
C ILE A 41 3.95 2.31 8.61
N ASP A 42 3.33 3.34 9.17
CA ASP A 42 3.93 4.66 9.27
C ASP A 42 3.50 5.35 10.57
N HIS A 43 4.24 6.40 10.94
CA HIS A 43 3.97 7.24 12.10
C HIS A 43 4.57 8.63 11.87
N GLU A 44 3.94 9.67 12.43
CA GLU A 44 4.42 11.06 12.31
C GLU A 44 5.88 11.23 12.73
N ASN A 45 6.29 10.52 13.77
CA ASN A 45 7.63 10.59 14.34
C ASN A 45 8.61 9.58 13.74
N GLY A 46 8.23 8.93 12.62
CA GLY A 46 9.04 7.88 12.00
C GLY A 46 8.83 6.52 12.65
N ILE A 47 9.50 5.52 12.10
CA ILE A 47 9.37 4.11 12.49
C ILE A 47 10.75 3.56 12.85
N THR A 48 10.86 2.91 14.00
CA THR A 48 12.07 2.19 14.43
C THR A 48 11.93 0.69 14.17
N VAL A 49 13.03 -0.05 14.30
CA VAL A 49 13.02 -1.51 14.23
C VAL A 49 12.15 -2.11 15.34
N GLU A 50 12.19 -1.51 16.53
CA GLU A 50 11.36 -1.96 17.66
C GLU A 50 9.88 -1.76 17.39
N ASP A 51 9.51 -0.67 16.72
CA ASP A 51 8.13 -0.40 16.31
C ASP A 51 7.63 -1.49 15.34
N CYS A 52 8.44 -1.86 14.37
CA CYS A 52 8.12 -2.94 13.45
C CYS A 52 7.96 -4.28 14.18
N ALA A 53 8.81 -4.56 15.15
CA ALA A 53 8.73 -5.77 15.96
C ALA A 53 7.44 -5.83 16.77
N GLU A 54 7.03 -4.71 17.36
CA GLU A 54 5.77 -4.61 18.13
C GLU A 54 4.56 -4.87 17.24
N VAL A 55 4.49 -4.23 16.09
CA VAL A 55 3.39 -4.44 15.14
C VAL A 55 3.41 -5.88 14.63
N SER A 56 4.59 -6.44 14.36
CA SER A 56 4.73 -7.83 13.92
C SER A 56 4.13 -8.81 14.94
N ARG A 57 4.37 -8.59 16.23
CA ARG A 57 3.79 -9.43 17.29
C ARG A 57 2.26 -9.34 17.29
N GLN A 58 1.71 -8.14 17.17
CA GLN A 58 0.26 -7.94 17.15
C GLN A 58 -0.39 -8.57 15.92
N VAL A 59 0.22 -8.39 14.76
CA VAL A 59 -0.26 -8.98 13.50
C VAL A 59 -0.19 -10.51 13.57
N SER A 60 0.92 -11.08 14.06
CA SER A 60 1.07 -12.52 14.20
C SER A 60 -0.01 -13.11 15.10
N ALA A 61 -0.34 -12.45 16.21
CA ALA A 61 -1.38 -12.92 17.13
C ALA A 61 -2.74 -12.97 16.44
N VAL A 62 -3.08 -11.94 15.67
CA VAL A 62 -4.35 -11.90 14.93
C VAL A 62 -4.38 -12.97 13.84
N MET A 63 -3.28 -13.14 13.10
CA MET A 63 -3.19 -14.14 12.05
C MET A 63 -3.31 -15.56 12.59
N ASP A 64 -2.76 -15.84 13.77
CA ASP A 64 -2.87 -17.15 14.41
C ASP A 64 -4.31 -17.48 14.81
N VAL A 65 -5.09 -16.50 15.24
CA VAL A 65 -6.49 -16.68 15.65
C VAL A 65 -7.39 -16.81 14.43
N GLU A 66 -7.26 -15.93 13.45
CA GLU A 66 -8.15 -15.85 12.28
C GLU A 66 -7.75 -16.78 11.15
N ASP A 67 -6.48 -17.12 11.05
CA ASP A 67 -5.91 -18.06 10.07
C ASP A 67 -6.45 -17.87 8.63
N PRO A 68 -6.39 -16.65 8.07
CA PRO A 68 -6.99 -16.37 6.76
C PRO A 68 -6.16 -16.86 5.57
N ILE A 69 -4.88 -17.21 5.80
CA ILE A 69 -3.97 -17.66 4.75
C ILE A 69 -3.72 -19.15 4.93
N THR A 70 -4.00 -19.93 3.88
CA THR A 70 -3.94 -21.40 3.93
C THR A 70 -2.56 -21.98 3.60
N VAL A 71 -1.65 -21.15 3.08
CA VAL A 71 -0.28 -21.56 2.74
C VAL A 71 0.72 -21.00 3.76
N ALA A 72 1.89 -21.64 3.85
CA ALA A 72 2.97 -21.12 4.67
C ALA A 72 3.45 -19.76 4.12
N TYR A 73 3.75 -18.83 5.00
CA TYR A 73 4.21 -17.50 4.62
C TYR A 73 5.13 -16.91 5.68
N ASN A 74 5.94 -15.93 5.25
CA ASN A 74 6.74 -15.11 6.13
C ASN A 74 6.07 -13.76 6.32
N LEU A 75 6.08 -13.23 7.54
CA LEU A 75 5.56 -11.92 7.85
C LEU A 75 6.69 -10.90 7.86
N GLU A 76 6.56 -9.84 7.05
CA GLU A 76 7.45 -8.69 7.07
C GLU A 76 6.65 -7.45 7.43
N VAL A 77 7.12 -6.70 8.43
CA VAL A 77 6.58 -5.39 8.77
C VAL A 77 7.66 -4.36 8.52
N SER A 78 7.33 -3.35 7.72
CA SER A 78 8.31 -2.33 7.33
C SER A 78 7.67 -0.95 7.22
N SER A 79 8.53 0.07 7.22
CA SER A 79 8.14 1.43 6.87
C SER A 79 8.34 1.61 5.35
N PRO A 80 7.43 2.33 4.67
CA PRO A 80 7.57 2.55 3.23
C PRO A 80 8.80 3.37 2.82
N GLY A 81 9.38 4.15 3.73
CA GLY A 81 10.54 4.97 3.41
C GLY A 81 10.21 6.11 2.44
N LEU A 82 11.19 6.46 1.58
CA LEU A 82 11.04 7.55 0.63
C LEU A 82 10.13 7.21 -0.56
N GLU A 83 10.05 5.93 -0.93
CA GLU A 83 9.20 5.44 -2.02
C GLU A 83 7.93 4.82 -1.46
N ARG A 84 7.15 5.63 -0.77
CA ARG A 84 5.92 5.14 -0.13
C ARG A 84 4.90 4.66 -1.16
N PRO A 85 4.45 3.39 -1.10
CA PRO A 85 3.34 2.93 -1.94
C PRO A 85 2.05 3.68 -1.63
N LEU A 86 1.23 3.92 -2.65
CA LEU A 86 -0.05 4.61 -2.52
C LEU A 86 -1.18 3.62 -2.74
N PHE A 87 -1.93 3.32 -1.69
CA PHE A 87 -3.00 2.30 -1.72
C PHE A 87 -4.41 2.90 -1.72
N LYS A 88 -4.58 4.07 -1.13
CA LYS A 88 -5.89 4.71 -0.91
C LYS A 88 -5.93 6.08 -1.59
N ALA A 89 -7.14 6.53 -1.95
CA ALA A 89 -7.33 7.88 -2.52
C ALA A 89 -6.76 8.98 -1.60
N ALA A 90 -6.91 8.82 -0.28
CA ALA A 90 -6.35 9.76 0.70
C ALA A 90 -4.83 9.87 0.61
N HIS A 91 -4.13 8.77 0.26
CA HIS A 91 -2.68 8.79 0.08
C HIS A 91 -2.29 9.66 -1.11
N TYR A 92 -3.02 9.57 -2.22
CA TYR A 92 -2.77 10.41 -3.40
C TYR A 92 -2.99 11.89 -3.08
N GLN A 93 -4.03 12.23 -2.31
CA GLN A 93 -4.27 13.61 -1.88
C GLN A 93 -3.15 14.15 -0.99
N GLN A 94 -2.64 13.33 -0.08
CA GLN A 94 -1.57 13.68 0.83
C GLN A 94 -0.28 14.05 0.07
N PHE A 95 -0.06 13.46 -1.10
CA PHE A 95 1.14 13.65 -1.89
C PHE A 95 0.93 14.51 -3.14
N ILE A 96 -0.11 15.35 -3.17
CA ILE A 96 -0.27 16.37 -4.23
C ILE A 96 0.97 17.26 -4.25
N GLY A 97 1.54 17.47 -5.42
CA GLY A 97 2.80 18.19 -5.62
C GLY A 97 4.04 17.31 -5.62
N HIS A 98 3.91 16.04 -5.29
CA HIS A 98 5.02 15.07 -5.31
C HIS A 98 5.00 14.23 -6.58
N GLU A 99 6.17 13.80 -7.00
CA GLU A 99 6.30 12.89 -8.13
C GLU A 99 5.92 11.47 -7.74
N VAL A 100 5.12 10.83 -8.58
CA VAL A 100 4.75 9.42 -8.41
C VAL A 100 5.02 8.64 -9.68
N SER A 101 5.23 7.34 -9.52
CA SER A 101 5.33 6.37 -10.62
C SER A 101 4.22 5.36 -10.46
N LEU A 102 3.55 5.00 -11.54
CA LEU A 102 2.49 4.01 -11.50
C LEU A 102 2.47 3.16 -12.77
N VAL A 103 1.83 1.99 -12.67
CA VAL A 103 1.62 1.07 -13.79
C VAL A 103 0.13 0.77 -13.87
N LEU A 104 -0.45 0.96 -15.04
CA LEU A 104 -1.86 0.67 -15.29
C LEU A 104 -2.06 -0.81 -15.62
N LYS A 105 -3.21 -1.35 -15.26
CA LYS A 105 -3.62 -2.71 -15.65
C LYS A 105 -3.76 -2.84 -17.16
N MET A 106 -4.26 -1.78 -17.81
CA MET A 106 -4.40 -1.69 -19.26
C MET A 106 -3.75 -0.41 -19.76
N ALA A 107 -3.14 -0.47 -20.94
CA ALA A 107 -2.50 0.69 -21.55
C ALA A 107 -3.51 1.80 -21.84
N MET A 108 -3.15 3.04 -21.53
CA MET A 108 -3.85 4.24 -21.93
C MET A 108 -2.93 5.02 -22.88
N GLY A 109 -3.39 5.27 -24.10
CA GLY A 109 -2.55 5.89 -25.13
C GLY A 109 -1.31 5.06 -25.46
N ASN A 110 -1.43 3.71 -25.49
CA ASN A 110 -0.34 2.74 -25.69
C ASN A 110 0.73 2.74 -24.59
N ARG A 111 0.37 3.19 -23.39
CA ARG A 111 1.33 3.39 -22.32
C ARG A 111 0.75 2.91 -21.00
N ARG A 112 1.45 1.99 -20.34
CA ARG A 112 1.04 1.46 -19.03
C ARG A 112 1.81 2.12 -17.88
N LYS A 113 3.07 2.47 -18.08
CA LYS A 113 3.92 3.10 -17.07
C LYS A 113 3.82 4.61 -17.17
N TRP A 114 3.45 5.25 -16.08
CA TRP A 114 3.29 6.69 -15.99
C TRP A 114 4.11 7.24 -14.83
N LYS A 115 4.71 8.40 -15.04
CA LYS A 115 5.48 9.10 -14.03
C LYS A 115 5.21 10.59 -14.16
N GLY A 116 4.85 11.23 -13.07
CA GLY A 116 4.59 12.66 -13.05
C GLY A 116 4.21 13.14 -11.66
N ASP A 117 4.02 14.45 -11.54
CA ASP A 117 3.60 15.06 -10.29
C ASP A 117 2.08 15.00 -10.15
N ILE A 118 1.60 14.67 -8.95
CA ILE A 118 0.17 14.72 -8.66
C ILE A 118 -0.26 16.18 -8.61
N VAL A 119 -1.21 16.54 -9.48
CA VAL A 119 -1.75 17.91 -9.55
C VAL A 119 -3.05 18.01 -8.79
N ALA A 120 -3.92 17.01 -8.92
CA ALA A 120 -5.23 17.00 -8.30
C ALA A 120 -5.70 15.56 -8.08
N VAL A 121 -6.56 15.39 -7.07
CA VAL A 121 -7.22 14.12 -6.80
C VAL A 121 -8.70 14.44 -6.55
N GLU A 122 -9.58 13.78 -7.32
CA GLU A 122 -11.01 13.95 -7.19
C GLU A 122 -11.69 12.58 -7.19
N GLY A 123 -12.14 12.13 -6.00
CA GLY A 123 -12.71 10.80 -5.85
C GLY A 123 -11.69 9.72 -6.19
N GLU A 124 -11.98 8.92 -7.22
CA GLU A 124 -11.09 7.87 -7.72
C GLU A 124 -10.17 8.34 -8.86
N LEU A 125 -10.30 9.60 -9.29
CA LEU A 125 -9.52 10.15 -10.39
C LEU A 125 -8.30 10.89 -9.85
N VAL A 126 -7.15 10.60 -10.44
CA VAL A 126 -5.87 11.24 -10.12
C VAL A 126 -5.36 11.93 -11.39
N THR A 127 -5.08 13.22 -11.30
CA THR A 127 -4.50 13.98 -12.40
C THR A 127 -3.01 14.17 -12.17
N LEU A 128 -2.21 13.74 -13.14
CA LEU A 128 -0.77 13.87 -13.12
C LEU A 128 -0.31 14.89 -14.16
N ASN A 129 0.72 15.67 -13.84
CA ASN A 129 1.43 16.47 -14.80
C ASN A 129 2.59 15.63 -15.35
N VAL A 130 2.46 15.21 -16.60
CA VAL A 130 3.43 14.38 -17.30
C VAL A 130 4.03 15.20 -18.45
N ASP A 131 5.29 15.59 -18.32
CA ASP A 131 6.01 16.37 -19.33
C ASP A 131 5.28 17.66 -19.75
N GLY A 132 4.65 18.35 -18.79
CA GLY A 132 3.90 19.59 -19.03
C GLY A 132 2.45 19.39 -19.46
N ASN A 133 1.98 18.15 -19.58
CA ASN A 133 0.59 17.82 -19.93
C ASN A 133 -0.11 17.18 -18.75
N GLU A 134 -1.35 17.61 -18.48
CA GLU A 134 -2.17 16.99 -17.45
C GLU A 134 -2.90 15.78 -18.00
N GLU A 135 -2.71 14.63 -17.34
CA GLU A 135 -3.37 13.37 -17.66
C GLU A 135 -4.15 12.88 -16.45
N THR A 136 -5.41 12.55 -16.66
CA THR A 136 -6.28 12.05 -15.60
C THR A 136 -6.42 10.53 -15.70
N LEU A 137 -6.11 9.84 -14.59
CA LEU A 137 -6.11 8.39 -14.50
C LEU A 137 -7.09 7.94 -13.41
N ASP A 138 -7.73 6.79 -13.63
CA ASP A 138 -8.55 6.16 -12.61
C ASP A 138 -7.65 5.35 -11.67
N ARG A 139 -7.69 5.67 -10.37
CA ARG A 139 -6.92 4.97 -9.34
C ARG A 139 -7.15 3.47 -9.34
N LYS A 140 -8.37 3.03 -9.66
CA LYS A 140 -8.73 1.61 -9.72
C LYS A 140 -8.03 0.86 -10.86
N SER A 141 -7.54 1.59 -11.87
CA SER A 141 -6.80 1.01 -12.99
C SER A 141 -5.31 0.82 -12.69
N VAL A 142 -4.83 1.28 -11.53
CA VAL A 142 -3.43 1.15 -11.12
C VAL A 142 -3.20 -0.24 -10.52
N VAL A 143 -2.11 -0.85 -10.93
CA VAL A 143 -1.68 -2.16 -10.41
C VAL A 143 -1.21 -2.04 -8.97
#